data_0e68af8c996c1f6de0d1a6c30635cb1e
#
_entry.id   0e68af8c996c1f6de0d1a6c30635cb1e
#
_cell.length_a   1.000
_cell.length_b   1.000
_cell.length_c   1.000
_cell.angle_alpha   90.00
_cell.angle_beta   90.00
_cell.angle_gamma   90.00
#
_symmetry.space_group_name_H-M   'P 1'
#
loop_
_entity.id
_entity.type
_entity.pdbx_description
1 polymer ?
#
loop_
_entity_poly.entity_id
_entity_poly.type
_entity_poly.pdbx_seq_one_letter_code
_entity_poly.pdbx_strand_id
1 'polypeptide(L)'
;LSDKTASIQISLQNAGEALALFGPQDSFLKLIEREIPARIDSREAELTVHGGEREVDMLAQLFESLLSLVRSGYILSERDVQYAVELAKDFRADQLLDLFKGEITTTFRGKPIRVKTIGQKHYVTTIKKRDIVFGIGPAGTGKTYLAVVLAVAALKEGSVKRIILTRPAVEAGESLGFLPGDLQEKVDPYLRPLYDALYDVMGPDQVAKALERGLIEIAPLAYMRGRTLDDSFIILDEAQNTTPEQMKMFLTRLGFGSKMVITGDVTQIDLPRGKKSGLIEANTILSSIEDIGFVYFAEQDVVRHSLVQKIIVAYEHSAENLE
;
A
#
# COMPACT_ATOMS: atom_id res chain seq x y z
N LEU A 1 31.96 -10.42 26.23
CA LEU A 1 30.72 -10.12 26.95
C LEU A 1 29.90 -11.41 26.94
N SER A 2 29.67 -12.00 28.15
CA SER A 2 28.85 -13.20 28.32
C SER A 2 27.42 -12.84 27.93
N ASP A 3 26.92 -13.41 26.82
CA ASP A 3 25.49 -13.30 26.48
C ASP A 3 24.71 -13.97 27.63
N LYS A 4 24.01 -13.15 28.39
CA LYS A 4 23.06 -13.64 29.39
C LYS A 4 21.91 -14.31 28.63
N THR A 5 21.81 -15.64 28.83
CA THR A 5 20.64 -16.37 28.34
C THR A 5 19.42 -16.00 29.19
N ALA A 6 18.35 -15.64 28.56
CA ALA A 6 17.06 -15.36 29.17
C ALA A 6 16.02 -16.37 28.67
N SER A 7 14.95 -16.52 29.42
CA SER A 7 13.78 -17.27 28.97
C SER A 7 12.49 -16.62 29.47
N ILE A 8 11.46 -16.67 28.61
CA ILE A 8 10.11 -16.22 28.96
C ILE A 8 9.12 -17.31 28.65
N GLN A 9 8.07 -17.41 29.48
CA GLN A 9 6.97 -18.34 29.31
C GLN A 9 5.68 -17.55 29.01
N ILE A 10 4.98 -17.96 27.94
CA ILE A 10 3.76 -17.32 27.44
C ILE A 10 2.65 -18.36 27.51
N SER A 11 1.60 -18.07 28.29
CA SER A 11 0.46 -18.96 28.45
C SER A 11 -0.61 -18.70 27.39
N LEU A 12 -1.08 -19.76 26.75
CA LEU A 12 -2.17 -19.77 25.78
C LEU A 12 -3.47 -20.22 26.48
N GLN A 13 -4.60 -19.69 26.06
CA GLN A 13 -5.89 -19.98 26.70
C GLN A 13 -6.45 -21.35 26.31
N ASN A 14 -6.18 -21.79 25.07
CA ASN A 14 -6.67 -23.06 24.55
C ASN A 14 -5.89 -23.49 23.27
N ALA A 15 -6.15 -24.70 22.82
CA ALA A 15 -5.52 -25.26 21.62
C ALA A 15 -5.86 -24.49 20.32
N GLY A 16 -7.04 -23.83 20.24
CA GLY A 16 -7.43 -23.00 19.10
C GLY A 16 -6.57 -21.74 18.98
N GLU A 17 -6.22 -21.13 20.12
CA GLU A 17 -5.31 -19.99 20.17
C GLU A 17 -3.88 -20.41 19.75
N ALA A 18 -3.42 -21.58 20.20
CA ALA A 18 -2.16 -22.14 19.77
C ALA A 18 -2.10 -22.37 18.24
N LEU A 19 -3.13 -23.01 17.69
CA LEU A 19 -3.20 -23.28 16.25
C LEU A 19 -3.20 -21.96 15.42
N ALA A 20 -3.94 -20.96 15.88
CA ALA A 20 -4.01 -19.65 15.21
C ALA A 20 -2.68 -18.89 15.27
N LEU A 21 -1.94 -19.01 16.39
CA LEU A 21 -0.65 -18.37 16.60
C LEU A 21 0.50 -19.08 15.88
N PHE A 22 0.48 -20.42 15.85
CA PHE A 22 1.57 -21.22 15.27
C PHE A 22 1.43 -21.38 13.75
N GLY A 23 0.22 -21.24 13.24
CA GLY A 23 -0.10 -21.45 11.83
C GLY A 23 -0.13 -22.93 11.43
N PRO A 24 -0.50 -23.23 10.17
CA PRO A 24 -0.53 -24.60 9.67
C PRO A 24 0.85 -25.27 9.77
N GLN A 25 0.92 -26.43 10.44
CA GLN A 25 2.17 -27.18 10.64
C GLN A 25 3.31 -26.35 11.28
N ASP A 26 2.97 -25.46 12.19
CA ASP A 26 3.88 -24.53 12.88
C ASP A 26 4.64 -23.59 11.92
N SER A 27 4.05 -23.28 10.76
CA SER A 27 4.69 -22.45 9.73
C SER A 27 5.08 -21.08 10.24
N PHE A 28 4.26 -20.48 11.12
CA PHE A 28 4.53 -19.15 11.68
C PHE A 28 5.67 -19.20 12.70
N LEU A 29 5.73 -20.22 13.55
CA LEU A 29 6.85 -20.40 14.48
C LEU A 29 8.16 -20.60 13.74
N LYS A 30 8.17 -21.45 12.72
CA LYS A 30 9.35 -21.69 11.87
C LYS A 30 9.82 -20.43 11.16
N LEU A 31 8.89 -19.57 10.74
CA LEU A 31 9.20 -18.27 10.15
C LEU A 31 9.87 -17.35 11.18
N ILE A 32 9.32 -17.27 12.39
CA ILE A 32 9.85 -16.44 13.48
C ILE A 32 11.27 -16.92 13.87
N GLU A 33 11.47 -18.22 14.07
CA GLU A 33 12.78 -18.80 14.43
C GLU A 33 13.86 -18.59 13.36
N ARG A 34 13.46 -18.57 12.09
CA ARG A 34 14.38 -18.28 10.99
C ARG A 34 14.87 -16.83 11.00
N GLU A 35 14.02 -15.91 11.42
CA GLU A 35 14.26 -14.47 11.34
C GLU A 35 14.85 -13.87 12.61
N ILE A 36 14.60 -14.49 13.78
CA ILE A 36 15.10 -14.07 15.09
C ILE A 36 15.81 -15.27 15.73
N PRO A 37 17.12 -15.15 16.04
CA PRO A 37 17.92 -16.27 16.55
C PRO A 37 17.56 -16.59 18.01
N ALA A 38 16.47 -17.31 18.21
CA ALA A 38 15.99 -17.80 19.50
C ALA A 38 15.35 -19.17 19.31
N ARG A 39 15.33 -19.97 20.37
CA ARG A 39 14.65 -21.26 20.36
C ARG A 39 13.25 -21.09 20.95
N ILE A 40 12.27 -21.65 20.27
CA ILE A 40 10.87 -21.61 20.68
C ILE A 40 10.38 -23.02 20.91
N ASP A 41 10.10 -23.38 22.17
CA ASP A 41 9.53 -24.67 22.55
C ASP A 41 8.04 -24.49 22.84
N SER A 42 7.18 -25.25 22.16
CA SER A 42 5.72 -25.26 22.41
C SER A 42 5.31 -26.60 23.06
N ARG A 43 4.60 -26.53 24.18
CA ARG A 43 4.05 -27.70 24.87
C ARG A 43 2.64 -27.43 25.34
N GLU A 44 1.65 -28.17 24.82
CA GLU A 44 0.24 -28.05 25.15
C GLU A 44 -0.28 -26.58 24.97
N ALA A 45 -0.47 -25.86 26.08
CA ALA A 45 -0.96 -24.48 26.09
C ALA A 45 0.12 -23.48 26.55
N GLU A 46 1.40 -23.84 26.43
CA GLU A 46 2.51 -22.99 26.83
C GLU A 46 3.54 -22.86 25.71
N LEU A 47 4.04 -21.63 25.54
CA LEU A 47 5.11 -21.29 24.62
C LEU A 47 6.29 -20.79 25.47
N THR A 48 7.46 -21.43 25.35
CA THR A 48 8.67 -20.99 26.04
C THR A 48 9.69 -20.53 25.01
N VAL A 49 10.19 -19.31 25.19
CA VAL A 49 11.23 -18.72 24.35
C VAL A 49 12.55 -18.71 25.10
N HIS A 50 13.61 -19.15 24.46
CA HIS A 50 14.98 -19.18 25.00
C HIS A 50 15.94 -18.48 24.04
N GLY A 51 16.76 -17.57 24.56
CA GLY A 51 17.71 -16.82 23.72
C GLY A 51 18.52 -15.79 24.50
N GLY A 52 19.15 -14.86 23.81
CA GLY A 52 19.71 -13.68 24.43
C GLY A 52 18.62 -12.78 25.02
N GLU A 53 18.97 -11.94 25.97
CA GLU A 53 18.04 -11.06 26.67
C GLU A 53 17.25 -10.17 25.67
N ARG A 54 17.94 -9.64 24.67
CA ARG A 54 17.35 -8.78 23.63
C ARG A 54 16.36 -9.55 22.74
N GLU A 55 16.71 -10.76 22.30
CA GLU A 55 15.87 -11.60 21.45
C GLU A 55 14.62 -12.06 22.21
N VAL A 56 14.76 -12.36 23.48
CA VAL A 56 13.64 -12.79 24.35
C VAL A 56 12.67 -11.63 24.57
N ASP A 57 13.15 -10.41 24.84
CA ASP A 57 12.30 -9.21 24.99
C ASP A 57 11.55 -8.88 23.68
N MET A 58 12.25 -9.00 22.56
CA MET A 58 11.67 -8.77 21.23
C MET A 58 10.54 -9.77 20.91
N LEU A 59 10.78 -11.06 21.19
CA LEU A 59 9.80 -12.12 20.98
C LEU A 59 8.64 -12.06 21.98
N ALA A 60 8.89 -11.59 23.21
CA ALA A 60 7.82 -11.35 24.18
C ALA A 60 6.81 -10.32 23.64
N GLN A 61 7.28 -9.17 23.18
CA GLN A 61 6.43 -8.14 22.59
C GLN A 61 5.73 -8.59 21.30
N LEU A 62 6.43 -9.37 20.46
CA LEU A 62 5.87 -9.93 19.25
C LEU A 62 4.71 -10.88 19.55
N PHE A 63 4.91 -11.85 20.44
CA PHE A 63 3.87 -12.82 20.79
C PHE A 63 2.71 -12.19 21.53
N GLU A 64 2.95 -11.22 22.42
CA GLU A 64 1.87 -10.46 23.07
C GLU A 64 0.98 -9.75 22.05
N SER A 65 1.59 -9.09 21.06
CA SER A 65 0.88 -8.39 20.01
C SER A 65 0.10 -9.34 19.09
N LEU A 66 0.72 -10.46 18.67
CA LEU A 66 0.06 -11.48 17.84
C LEU A 66 -1.09 -12.16 18.59
N LEU A 67 -0.91 -12.49 19.88
CA LEU A 67 -1.96 -13.05 20.72
C LEU A 67 -3.13 -12.10 20.89
N SER A 68 -2.86 -10.83 21.10
CA SER A 68 -3.93 -9.82 21.21
C SER A 68 -4.75 -9.73 19.91
N LEU A 69 -4.11 -9.85 18.74
CA LEU A 69 -4.81 -9.91 17.45
C LEU A 69 -5.68 -11.18 17.34
N VAL A 70 -5.12 -12.35 17.65
CA VAL A 70 -5.86 -13.62 17.63
C VAL A 70 -7.07 -13.56 18.56
N ARG A 71 -6.91 -13.05 19.79
CA ARG A 71 -7.97 -12.85 20.78
C ARG A 71 -9.04 -11.87 20.34
N SER A 72 -8.71 -10.91 19.47
CA SER A 72 -9.68 -10.01 18.84
C SER A 72 -10.45 -10.65 17.68
N GLY A 73 -10.18 -11.92 17.34
CA GLY A 73 -10.78 -12.65 16.24
C GLY A 73 -10.11 -12.41 14.88
N TYR A 74 -8.91 -11.81 14.88
CA TYR A 74 -8.15 -11.63 13.64
C TYR A 74 -7.50 -12.96 13.21
N ILE A 75 -7.64 -13.30 11.93
CA ILE A 75 -7.01 -14.49 11.35
C ILE A 75 -5.66 -14.08 10.77
N LEU A 76 -4.58 -14.52 11.39
CA LEU A 76 -3.23 -14.25 10.95
C LEU A 76 -2.93 -14.94 9.62
N SER A 77 -2.24 -14.25 8.74
CA SER A 77 -1.59 -14.82 7.56
C SER A 77 -0.06 -14.87 7.77
N GLU A 78 0.64 -15.71 7.01
CA GLU A 78 2.11 -15.80 7.04
C GLU A 78 2.76 -14.42 6.85
N ARG A 79 2.17 -13.60 6.00
CA ARG A 79 2.62 -12.25 5.75
C ARG A 79 2.44 -11.30 6.93
N ASP A 80 1.31 -11.41 7.65
CA ASP A 80 1.08 -10.58 8.84
C ASP A 80 2.14 -10.90 9.89
N VAL A 81 2.50 -12.19 10.02
CA VAL A 81 3.57 -12.63 10.91
C VAL A 81 4.94 -12.14 10.44
N GLN A 82 5.23 -12.21 9.15
CA GLN A 82 6.48 -11.69 8.59
C GLN A 82 6.63 -10.19 8.87
N TYR A 83 5.59 -9.40 8.62
CA TYR A 83 5.60 -7.97 8.92
C TYR A 83 5.71 -7.69 10.43
N ALA A 84 5.05 -8.50 11.25
CA ALA A 84 5.17 -8.42 12.71
C ALA A 84 6.61 -8.66 13.19
N VAL A 85 7.31 -9.63 12.60
CA VAL A 85 8.73 -9.91 12.88
C VAL A 85 9.62 -8.72 12.49
N GLU A 86 9.37 -8.10 11.32
CA GLU A 86 10.12 -6.91 10.90
C GLU A 86 9.93 -5.75 11.90
N LEU A 87 8.70 -5.50 12.35
CA LEU A 87 8.43 -4.50 13.37
C LEU A 87 9.07 -4.87 14.72
N ALA A 88 9.09 -6.14 15.09
CA ALA A 88 9.70 -6.58 16.33
C ALA A 88 11.21 -6.36 16.32
N LYS A 89 11.91 -6.56 15.21
CA LYS A 89 13.34 -6.24 15.06
C LYS A 89 13.67 -4.78 15.39
N ASP A 90 12.72 -3.89 15.16
CA ASP A 90 12.79 -2.46 15.48
C ASP A 90 12.14 -2.10 16.84
N PHE A 91 11.74 -3.08 17.65
CA PHE A 91 10.98 -2.88 18.90
C PHE A 91 9.68 -2.09 18.74
N ARG A 92 8.96 -2.31 17.62
CA ARG A 92 7.71 -1.62 17.24
C ARG A 92 6.52 -2.57 17.14
N ALA A 93 6.60 -3.77 17.72
CA ALA A 93 5.53 -4.77 17.65
C ALA A 93 4.21 -4.30 18.28
N ASP A 94 4.26 -3.37 19.24
CA ASP A 94 3.11 -2.72 19.86
C ASP A 94 2.21 -1.99 18.84
N GLN A 95 2.79 -1.50 17.74
CA GLN A 95 2.07 -0.78 16.68
C GLN A 95 1.16 -1.70 15.84
N LEU A 96 1.35 -3.02 15.92
CA LEU A 96 0.52 -4.01 15.22
C LEU A 96 -0.96 -3.91 15.61
N LEU A 97 -1.26 -3.78 16.90
CA LEU A 97 -2.63 -3.73 17.39
C LEU A 97 -3.42 -2.56 16.80
N ASP A 98 -2.77 -1.42 16.70
CA ASP A 98 -3.37 -0.22 16.12
C ASP A 98 -3.51 -0.30 14.60
N LEU A 99 -2.63 -1.08 13.95
CA LEU A 99 -2.66 -1.28 12.51
C LEU A 99 -3.90 -2.07 12.08
N PHE A 100 -4.20 -3.17 12.79
CA PHE A 100 -5.25 -4.11 12.38
C PHE A 100 -6.65 -3.76 12.90
N LYS A 101 -6.81 -2.76 13.79
CA LYS A 101 -8.10 -2.35 14.36
C LYS A 101 -9.02 -1.57 13.42
N GLY A 102 -8.53 -1.07 12.28
CA GLY A 102 -9.29 -0.18 11.40
C GLY A 102 -9.71 -0.85 10.09
N GLU A 103 -11.02 -0.80 9.78
CA GLU A 103 -11.55 -1.11 8.45
C GLU A 103 -11.77 0.20 7.69
N ILE A 104 -11.31 0.27 6.43
CA ILE A 104 -11.55 1.44 5.58
C ILE A 104 -12.94 1.33 4.94
N THR A 105 -13.23 0.19 4.34
CA THR A 105 -14.49 -0.19 3.70
C THR A 105 -14.47 -1.69 3.40
N THR A 106 -15.47 -2.21 2.68
CA THR A 106 -15.49 -3.60 2.20
C THR A 106 -15.35 -3.65 0.68
N THR A 107 -14.81 -4.76 0.16
CA THR A 107 -14.92 -5.12 -1.25
C THR A 107 -16.39 -5.37 -1.62
N PHE A 108 -16.69 -5.44 -2.91
CA PHE A 108 -18.05 -5.78 -3.37
C PHE A 108 -18.52 -7.17 -2.93
N ARG A 109 -17.58 -8.07 -2.54
CA ARG A 109 -17.85 -9.41 -1.99
C ARG A 109 -17.98 -9.43 -0.47
N GLY A 110 -18.00 -8.26 0.18
CA GLY A 110 -18.11 -8.14 1.64
C GLY A 110 -16.82 -8.40 2.42
N LYS A 111 -15.67 -8.58 1.75
CA LYS A 111 -14.39 -8.74 2.43
C LYS A 111 -13.90 -7.39 2.95
N PRO A 112 -13.53 -7.26 4.24
CA PRO A 112 -13.04 -6.01 4.80
C PRO A 112 -11.70 -5.61 4.18
N ILE A 113 -11.58 -4.34 3.82
CA ILE A 113 -10.34 -3.72 3.34
C ILE A 113 -9.70 -2.98 4.51
N ARG A 114 -8.49 -3.40 4.88
CA ARG A 114 -7.70 -2.84 5.98
C ARG A 114 -6.31 -2.47 5.49
N VAL A 115 -5.68 -1.53 6.18
CA VAL A 115 -4.25 -1.27 6.01
C VAL A 115 -3.44 -2.46 6.50
N LYS A 116 -2.31 -2.73 5.87
CA LYS A 116 -1.44 -3.88 6.17
C LYS A 116 -0.07 -3.46 6.68
N THR A 117 0.28 -2.18 6.57
CA THR A 117 1.57 -1.65 7.01
C THR A 117 1.39 -0.29 7.66
N ILE A 118 2.38 0.12 8.46
CA ILE A 118 2.38 1.44 9.10
C ILE A 118 2.42 2.56 8.06
N GLY A 119 3.19 2.38 6.98
CA GLY A 119 3.21 3.32 5.87
C GLY A 119 1.82 3.49 5.24
N GLN A 120 1.09 2.38 5.02
CA GLN A 120 -0.29 2.43 4.54
C GLN A 120 -1.22 3.15 5.52
N LYS A 121 -1.09 2.90 6.83
CA LYS A 121 -1.88 3.59 7.86
C LYS A 121 -1.61 5.10 7.84
N HIS A 122 -0.35 5.49 7.78
CA HIS A 122 0.04 6.88 7.67
C HIS A 122 -0.54 7.53 6.41
N TYR A 123 -0.47 6.85 5.27
CA TYR A 123 -1.02 7.32 4.00
C TYR A 123 -2.54 7.54 4.08
N VAL A 124 -3.29 6.55 4.53
CA VAL A 124 -4.76 6.66 4.72
C VAL A 124 -5.12 7.81 5.66
N THR A 125 -4.38 7.97 6.76
CA THR A 125 -4.61 9.04 7.73
C THR A 125 -4.31 10.41 7.12
N THR A 126 -3.24 10.53 6.33
CA THR A 126 -2.85 11.77 5.65
C THR A 126 -3.88 12.16 4.59
N ILE A 127 -4.37 11.20 3.76
CA ILE A 127 -5.41 11.45 2.77
C ILE A 127 -6.70 11.96 3.43
N LYS A 128 -7.08 11.41 4.58
CA LYS A 128 -8.26 11.88 5.30
C LYS A 128 -8.12 13.33 5.78
N LYS A 129 -6.91 13.77 6.12
CA LYS A 129 -6.64 15.07 6.75
C LYS A 129 -6.29 16.20 5.77
N ARG A 130 -5.74 15.89 4.60
CA ARG A 130 -5.18 16.87 3.65
C ARG A 130 -5.94 16.85 2.33
N ASP A 131 -5.96 17.97 1.64
CA ASP A 131 -6.65 18.09 0.35
C ASP A 131 -5.77 17.62 -0.81
N ILE A 132 -4.45 17.77 -0.71
CA ILE A 132 -3.49 17.23 -1.67
C ILE A 132 -2.54 16.29 -0.94
N VAL A 133 -2.39 15.06 -1.44
CA VAL A 133 -1.47 14.07 -0.87
C VAL A 133 -0.66 13.38 -1.96
N PHE A 134 0.64 13.34 -1.75
CA PHE A 134 1.58 12.57 -2.56
C PHE A 134 1.92 11.26 -1.84
N GLY A 135 1.69 10.14 -2.51
CA GLY A 135 2.11 8.80 -2.08
C GLY A 135 3.25 8.31 -2.98
N ILE A 136 4.48 8.35 -2.47
CA ILE A 136 5.70 8.08 -3.24
C ILE A 136 6.38 6.83 -2.69
N GLY A 137 6.83 5.93 -3.56
CA GLY A 137 7.61 4.75 -3.18
C GLY A 137 7.43 3.55 -4.09
N PRO A 138 8.00 2.38 -3.74
CA PRO A 138 8.09 1.22 -4.61
C PRO A 138 6.74 0.69 -5.07
N ALA A 139 6.72 0.01 -6.21
CA ALA A 139 5.55 -0.70 -6.70
C ALA A 139 5.14 -1.80 -5.70
N GLY A 140 3.83 -2.05 -5.58
CA GLY A 140 3.28 -3.08 -4.69
C GLY A 140 3.04 -2.63 -3.24
N THR A 141 3.26 -1.36 -2.89
CA THR A 141 2.92 -0.80 -1.57
C THR A 141 1.44 -0.45 -1.40
N GLY A 142 0.63 -0.61 -2.46
CA GLY A 142 -0.82 -0.38 -2.43
C GLY A 142 -1.26 1.08 -2.56
N LYS A 143 -0.38 1.99 -2.97
CA LYS A 143 -0.65 3.43 -3.12
C LYS A 143 -1.93 3.71 -3.91
N THR A 144 -1.96 3.25 -5.15
CA THR A 144 -3.08 3.46 -6.08
C THR A 144 -4.35 2.77 -5.60
N TYR A 145 -4.22 1.51 -5.15
CA TYR A 145 -5.35 0.75 -4.63
C TYR A 145 -6.02 1.45 -3.43
N LEU A 146 -5.24 1.87 -2.42
CA LEU A 146 -5.77 2.55 -1.24
C LEU A 146 -6.36 3.93 -1.58
N ALA A 147 -5.78 4.65 -2.53
CA ALA A 147 -6.37 5.89 -3.03
C ALA A 147 -7.75 5.66 -3.65
N VAL A 148 -7.90 4.61 -4.49
CA VAL A 148 -9.19 4.23 -5.08
C VAL A 148 -10.18 3.78 -4.01
N VAL A 149 -9.75 2.98 -3.03
CA VAL A 149 -10.59 2.55 -1.90
C VAL A 149 -11.17 3.76 -1.16
N LEU A 150 -10.33 4.74 -0.85
CA LEU A 150 -10.75 5.97 -0.16
C LEU A 150 -11.65 6.85 -1.02
N ALA A 151 -11.39 6.93 -2.32
CA ALA A 151 -12.25 7.64 -3.26
C ALA A 151 -13.65 7.05 -3.32
N VAL A 152 -13.74 5.71 -3.39
CA VAL A 152 -15.03 5.00 -3.38
C VAL A 152 -15.75 5.17 -2.04
N ALA A 153 -15.03 5.12 -0.91
CA ALA A 153 -15.61 5.40 0.40
C ALA A 153 -16.17 6.82 0.46
N ALA A 154 -15.40 7.83 0.03
CA ALA A 154 -15.81 9.22 -0.03
C ALA A 154 -17.05 9.46 -0.92
N LEU A 155 -17.14 8.77 -2.06
CA LEU A 155 -18.30 8.82 -2.94
C LEU A 155 -19.53 8.19 -2.29
N LYS A 156 -19.38 7.03 -1.63
CA LYS A 156 -20.47 6.34 -0.90
C LYS A 156 -20.98 7.16 0.27
N GLU A 157 -20.09 7.85 0.98
CA GLU A 157 -20.42 8.74 2.11
C GLU A 157 -21.03 10.08 1.67
N GLY A 158 -20.95 10.40 0.35
CA GLY A 158 -21.42 11.68 -0.21
C GLY A 158 -20.53 12.87 0.12
N SER A 159 -19.30 12.63 0.59
CA SER A 159 -18.32 13.68 0.85
C SER A 159 -17.75 14.29 -0.45
N VAL A 160 -17.82 13.55 -1.55
CA VAL A 160 -17.55 14.01 -2.91
C VAL A 160 -18.68 13.56 -3.84
N LYS A 161 -18.86 14.26 -4.95
CA LYS A 161 -19.90 13.97 -5.96
C LYS A 161 -19.41 13.06 -7.07
N ARG A 162 -18.10 12.99 -7.29
CA ARG A 162 -17.50 12.17 -8.37
C ARG A 162 -16.06 11.79 -8.06
N ILE A 163 -15.60 10.75 -8.75
CA ILE A 163 -14.23 10.27 -8.74
C ILE A 163 -13.63 10.53 -10.12
N ILE A 164 -12.43 11.08 -10.17
CA ILE A 164 -11.68 11.30 -11.40
C ILE A 164 -10.35 10.57 -11.29
N LEU A 165 -10.15 9.59 -12.15
CA LEU A 165 -8.92 8.80 -12.22
C LEU A 165 -8.16 9.20 -13.50
N THR A 166 -6.91 9.54 -13.35
CA THR A 166 -6.07 9.94 -14.47
C THR A 166 -4.67 9.38 -14.37
N ARG A 167 -4.07 9.17 -15.53
CA ARG A 167 -2.69 8.68 -15.67
C ARG A 167 -2.03 9.39 -16.85
N PRO A 168 -0.73 9.72 -16.79
CA PRO A 168 -0.01 10.20 -17.96
C PRO A 168 0.03 9.10 -19.01
N ALA A 169 -0.26 9.44 -20.25
CA ALA A 169 -0.04 8.56 -21.37
C ALA A 169 1.46 8.56 -21.69
N VAL A 170 2.18 7.55 -21.26
CA VAL A 170 3.62 7.36 -21.56
C VAL A 170 3.74 6.17 -22.47
N GLU A 171 4.47 6.35 -23.56
CA GLU A 171 4.84 5.26 -24.44
C GLU A 171 6.00 4.47 -23.79
N ALA A 172 5.69 3.42 -23.04
CA ALA A 172 6.68 2.49 -22.51
C ALA A 172 7.28 1.65 -23.66
N GLY A 173 8.20 2.22 -24.42
CA GLY A 173 8.92 1.52 -25.50
C GLY A 173 8.11 1.21 -26.76
N GLU A 174 6.78 1.31 -26.73
CA GLU A 174 5.89 1.17 -27.89
C GLU A 174 5.18 2.49 -28.13
N SER A 175 5.36 3.08 -29.31
CA SER A 175 4.69 4.33 -29.64
C SER A 175 3.17 4.09 -29.79
N LEU A 176 2.35 4.90 -29.12
CA LEU A 176 0.88 4.89 -29.23
C LEU A 176 0.36 4.86 -30.68
N GLY A 177 1.23 5.28 -31.63
CA GLY A 177 0.96 5.24 -33.07
C GLY A 177 0.79 3.84 -33.65
N PHE A 178 1.29 2.77 -33.02
CA PHE A 178 1.19 1.39 -33.51
C PHE A 178 -0.08 0.65 -33.06
N LEU A 179 -0.77 1.14 -32.06
CA LEU A 179 -2.02 0.50 -31.62
C LEU A 179 -3.18 0.91 -32.57
N PRO A 180 -4.01 -0.05 -33.03
CA PRO A 180 -5.20 0.26 -33.80
C PRO A 180 -6.26 0.92 -32.91
N GLY A 181 -7.12 1.76 -33.48
CA GLY A 181 -8.22 2.41 -32.79
C GLY A 181 -8.05 3.92 -32.57
N ASP A 182 -9.04 4.54 -31.93
CA ASP A 182 -8.98 5.95 -31.57
C ASP A 182 -8.04 6.18 -30.36
N LEU A 183 -7.85 7.45 -29.96
CA LEU A 183 -6.93 7.80 -28.88
C LEU A 183 -7.37 7.16 -27.54
N GLN A 184 -8.67 7.02 -27.33
CA GLN A 184 -9.25 6.48 -26.11
C GLN A 184 -9.00 4.97 -26.04
N GLU A 185 -9.22 4.24 -27.13
CA GLU A 185 -8.93 2.79 -27.23
C GLU A 185 -7.44 2.49 -27.04
N LYS A 186 -6.55 3.37 -27.52
CA LYS A 186 -5.10 3.22 -27.36
C LYS A 186 -4.61 3.43 -25.92
N VAL A 187 -5.30 4.25 -25.15
CA VAL A 187 -4.93 4.57 -23.75
C VAL A 187 -5.57 3.60 -22.75
N ASP A 188 -6.68 2.95 -23.13
CA ASP A 188 -7.44 2.04 -22.24
C ASP A 188 -6.59 0.94 -21.56
N PRO A 189 -5.64 0.27 -22.25
CA PRO A 189 -4.75 -0.72 -21.60
C PRO A 189 -3.95 -0.16 -20.41
N TYR A 190 -3.52 1.10 -20.49
CA TYR A 190 -2.76 1.75 -19.44
C TYR A 190 -3.62 2.14 -18.23
N LEU A 191 -4.93 2.21 -18.40
CA LEU A 191 -5.90 2.53 -17.35
C LEU A 191 -6.44 1.28 -16.64
N ARG A 192 -6.14 0.07 -17.15
CA ARG A 192 -6.60 -1.21 -16.59
C ARG A 192 -6.39 -1.35 -15.08
N PRO A 193 -5.23 -1.02 -14.50
CA PRO A 193 -5.02 -1.14 -13.05
C PRO A 193 -6.01 -0.31 -12.22
N LEU A 194 -6.47 0.81 -12.75
CA LEU A 194 -7.48 1.66 -12.10
C LEU A 194 -8.87 1.00 -12.15
N TYR A 195 -9.23 0.40 -13.30
CA TYR A 195 -10.48 -0.38 -13.41
C TYR A 195 -10.47 -1.58 -12.47
N ASP A 196 -9.36 -2.34 -12.39
CA ASP A 196 -9.24 -3.51 -11.54
C ASP A 196 -9.47 -3.15 -10.06
N ALA A 197 -8.89 -2.04 -9.60
CA ALA A 197 -9.10 -1.54 -8.25
C ALA A 197 -10.57 -1.15 -8.00
N LEU A 198 -11.21 -0.46 -8.95
CA LEU A 198 -12.65 -0.12 -8.86
C LEU A 198 -13.53 -1.38 -8.83
N TYR A 199 -13.22 -2.38 -9.68
CA TYR A 199 -13.99 -3.62 -9.74
C TYR A 199 -13.89 -4.43 -8.44
N ASP A 200 -12.73 -4.42 -7.79
CA ASP A 200 -12.57 -5.10 -6.50
C ASP A 200 -13.42 -4.44 -5.40
N VAL A 201 -13.52 -3.10 -5.41
CA VAL A 201 -14.24 -2.36 -4.34
C VAL A 201 -15.74 -2.24 -4.61
N MET A 202 -16.14 -2.01 -5.86
CA MET A 202 -17.54 -1.72 -6.22
C MET A 202 -18.24 -2.86 -6.97
N GLY A 203 -17.46 -3.74 -7.61
CA GLY A 203 -17.96 -4.72 -8.55
C GLY A 203 -18.23 -4.13 -9.96
N PRO A 204 -18.15 -4.97 -11.02
CA PRO A 204 -18.20 -4.50 -12.40
C PRO A 204 -19.53 -3.77 -12.75
N ASP A 205 -20.66 -4.27 -12.29
CA ASP A 205 -21.98 -3.68 -12.60
C ASP A 205 -22.16 -2.28 -12.00
N GLN A 206 -21.66 -2.05 -10.78
CA GLN A 206 -21.75 -0.75 -10.15
C GLN A 206 -20.78 0.26 -10.78
N VAL A 207 -19.59 -0.20 -11.16
CA VAL A 207 -18.61 0.63 -11.88
C VAL A 207 -19.18 1.06 -13.23
N ALA A 208 -19.76 0.15 -14.02
CA ALA A 208 -20.37 0.48 -15.31
C ALA A 208 -21.48 1.55 -15.18
N LYS A 209 -22.38 1.37 -14.20
CA LYS A 209 -23.45 2.36 -13.91
C LYS A 209 -22.87 3.71 -13.44
N ALA A 210 -21.78 3.70 -12.67
CA ALA A 210 -21.17 4.93 -12.18
C ALA A 210 -20.46 5.70 -13.31
N LEU A 211 -19.81 5.02 -14.25
CA LEU A 211 -19.22 5.58 -15.45
C LEU A 211 -20.31 6.20 -16.35
N GLU A 212 -21.39 5.46 -16.63
CA GLU A 212 -22.52 5.93 -17.43
C GLU A 212 -23.16 7.21 -16.86
N ARG A 213 -23.27 7.30 -15.52
CA ARG A 213 -23.82 8.47 -14.82
C ARG A 213 -22.83 9.60 -14.63
N GLY A 214 -21.58 9.46 -15.05
CA GLY A 214 -20.52 10.45 -14.84
C GLY A 214 -20.10 10.63 -13.36
N LEU A 215 -20.42 9.66 -12.48
CA LEU A 215 -19.95 9.62 -11.09
C LEU A 215 -18.49 9.19 -11.01
N ILE A 216 -18.02 8.42 -11.98
CA ILE A 216 -16.63 8.04 -12.17
C ILE A 216 -16.21 8.45 -13.57
N GLU A 217 -15.07 9.09 -13.68
CA GLU A 217 -14.42 9.44 -14.94
C GLU A 217 -13.00 8.85 -14.93
N ILE A 218 -12.62 8.16 -15.99
CA ILE A 218 -11.26 7.65 -16.18
C ILE A 218 -10.76 8.21 -17.50
N ALA A 219 -9.71 9.04 -17.44
CA ALA A 219 -9.24 9.77 -18.61
C ALA A 219 -7.73 10.03 -18.57
N PRO A 220 -7.07 10.16 -19.73
CA PRO A 220 -5.69 10.61 -19.79
C PRO A 220 -5.48 11.97 -19.16
N LEU A 221 -4.30 12.19 -18.57
CA LEU A 221 -3.94 13.45 -17.91
C LEU A 221 -4.16 14.70 -18.79
N ALA A 222 -3.94 14.59 -20.10
CA ALA A 222 -4.14 15.71 -21.03
C ALA A 222 -5.57 16.28 -21.03
N TYR A 223 -6.58 15.46 -20.68
CA TYR A 223 -7.99 15.86 -20.64
C TYR A 223 -8.34 16.69 -19.39
N MET A 224 -7.42 16.85 -18.47
CA MET A 224 -7.59 17.70 -17.29
C MET A 224 -7.34 19.17 -17.57
N ARG A 225 -6.71 19.50 -18.70
CA ARG A 225 -6.37 20.88 -19.06
C ARG A 225 -7.62 21.79 -19.19
N GLY A 226 -7.56 22.98 -18.58
CA GLY A 226 -8.64 23.97 -18.66
C GLY A 226 -9.87 23.69 -17.79
N ARG A 227 -9.83 22.63 -16.98
CA ARG A 227 -10.93 22.26 -16.08
C ARG A 227 -10.71 22.81 -14.68
N THR A 228 -11.78 22.98 -13.93
CA THR A 228 -11.80 23.10 -12.46
C THR A 228 -12.61 21.91 -11.93
N LEU A 229 -12.03 21.17 -11.01
CA LEU A 229 -12.57 19.89 -10.53
C LEU A 229 -13.13 20.08 -9.12
N ASP A 230 -14.38 20.54 -9.03
CA ASP A 230 -15.08 20.75 -7.75
C ASP A 230 -15.74 19.46 -7.25
N ASP A 231 -15.93 19.36 -5.94
CA ASP A 231 -16.62 18.25 -5.24
C ASP A 231 -16.13 16.86 -5.69
N SER A 232 -14.84 16.71 -5.96
CA SER A 232 -14.28 15.55 -6.63
C SER A 232 -13.17 14.90 -5.82
N PHE A 233 -13.09 13.56 -5.86
CA PHE A 233 -11.90 12.83 -5.44
C PHE A 233 -11.08 12.51 -6.69
N ILE A 234 -9.88 13.08 -6.79
CA ILE A 234 -9.06 13.05 -7.99
C ILE A 234 -7.81 12.26 -7.73
N ILE A 235 -7.48 11.30 -8.59
CA ILE A 235 -6.28 10.47 -8.46
C ILE A 235 -5.44 10.62 -9.73
N LEU A 236 -4.18 10.99 -9.57
CA LEU A 236 -3.16 10.91 -10.61
C LEU A 236 -2.23 9.74 -10.28
N ASP A 237 -2.30 8.68 -11.08
CA ASP A 237 -1.44 7.51 -10.96
C ASP A 237 -0.22 7.60 -11.88
N GLU A 238 0.88 6.91 -11.54
CA GLU A 238 2.17 6.93 -12.26
C GLU A 238 2.71 8.33 -12.52
N ALA A 239 2.58 9.19 -11.53
CA ALA A 239 2.89 10.61 -11.63
C ALA A 239 4.37 10.92 -11.90
N GLN A 240 5.30 9.97 -11.64
CA GLN A 240 6.72 10.09 -12.02
C GLN A 240 6.91 10.28 -13.53
N ASN A 241 5.92 9.84 -14.31
CA ASN A 241 5.91 9.94 -15.76
C ASN A 241 5.23 11.21 -16.29
N THR A 242 5.02 12.21 -15.44
CA THR A 242 4.63 13.56 -15.85
C THR A 242 5.84 14.45 -16.04
N THR A 243 5.72 15.45 -16.93
CA THR A 243 6.66 16.58 -16.93
C THR A 243 6.30 17.60 -15.86
N PRO A 244 7.22 18.53 -15.48
CA PRO A 244 6.92 19.61 -14.55
C PRO A 244 5.70 20.45 -14.94
N GLU A 245 5.55 20.75 -16.22
CA GLU A 245 4.43 21.51 -16.75
C GLU A 245 3.10 20.74 -16.63
N GLN A 246 3.12 19.43 -16.87
CA GLN A 246 1.96 18.56 -16.71
C GLN A 246 1.54 18.46 -15.25
N MET A 247 2.50 18.27 -14.34
CA MET A 247 2.24 18.22 -12.90
C MET A 247 1.65 19.54 -12.41
N LYS A 248 2.25 20.67 -12.74
CA LYS A 248 1.71 22.00 -12.42
C LYS A 248 0.32 22.21 -12.99
N MET A 249 0.11 21.86 -14.27
CA MET A 249 -1.18 21.94 -14.92
C MET A 249 -2.24 21.14 -14.15
N PHE A 250 -1.92 19.92 -13.72
CA PHE A 250 -2.83 19.04 -12.99
C PHE A 250 -3.15 19.57 -11.59
N LEU A 251 -2.14 19.90 -10.78
CA LEU A 251 -2.33 20.38 -9.41
C LEU A 251 -3.21 21.63 -9.34
N THR A 252 -3.12 22.49 -10.35
CA THR A 252 -3.96 23.70 -10.46
C THR A 252 -5.39 23.42 -10.93
N ARG A 253 -5.82 22.17 -11.05
CA ARG A 253 -7.22 21.77 -11.33
C ARG A 253 -8.04 21.58 -10.06
N LEU A 254 -7.40 21.55 -8.88
CA LEU A 254 -8.11 21.37 -7.62
C LEU A 254 -9.18 22.43 -7.46
N GLY A 255 -10.43 22.02 -7.34
CA GLY A 255 -11.58 22.85 -7.06
C GLY A 255 -12.04 22.76 -5.60
N PHE A 256 -13.06 23.52 -5.26
CA PHE A 256 -13.62 23.53 -3.92
C PHE A 256 -14.26 22.19 -3.56
N GLY A 257 -14.14 21.78 -2.31
CA GLY A 257 -14.70 20.51 -1.81
C GLY A 257 -14.04 19.26 -2.41
N SER A 258 -12.85 19.42 -3.03
CA SER A 258 -12.15 18.32 -3.69
C SER A 258 -10.93 17.87 -2.93
N LYS A 259 -10.56 16.62 -3.19
CA LYS A 259 -9.37 15.96 -2.68
C LYS A 259 -8.56 15.39 -3.85
N MET A 260 -7.24 15.56 -3.80
CA MET A 260 -6.33 15.15 -4.86
C MET A 260 -5.25 14.22 -4.28
N VAL A 261 -5.10 13.06 -4.87
CA VAL A 261 -4.08 12.08 -4.47
C VAL A 261 -3.18 11.77 -5.66
N ILE A 262 -1.89 11.94 -5.47
CA ILE A 262 -0.86 11.74 -6.48
C ILE A 262 -0.03 10.54 -6.07
N THR A 263 0.01 9.49 -6.91
CA THR A 263 0.79 8.27 -6.66
C THR A 263 1.89 8.11 -7.68
N GLY A 264 3.05 7.63 -7.23
CA GLY A 264 4.17 7.37 -8.13
C GLY A 264 5.35 6.65 -7.50
N ASP A 265 6.23 6.19 -8.37
CA ASP A 265 7.47 5.52 -8.03
C ASP A 265 8.64 6.21 -8.75
N VAL A 266 9.48 6.92 -8.01
CA VAL A 266 10.60 7.69 -8.57
C VAL A 266 11.71 6.81 -9.16
N THR A 267 11.66 5.50 -8.94
CA THR A 267 12.61 4.53 -9.52
C THR A 267 12.16 4.04 -10.91
N GLN A 268 10.87 4.23 -11.27
CA GLN A 268 10.26 3.75 -12.51
C GLN A 268 9.89 4.91 -13.44
N ILE A 269 10.88 5.69 -13.87
CA ILE A 269 10.68 6.84 -14.76
C ILE A 269 10.88 6.42 -16.20
N ASP A 270 9.80 6.41 -16.98
CA ASP A 270 9.76 6.04 -18.40
C ASP A 270 9.75 7.28 -19.34
N LEU A 271 10.07 8.46 -18.81
CA LEU A 271 10.13 9.68 -19.61
C LEU A 271 11.27 9.63 -20.64
N PRO A 272 11.10 10.25 -21.80
CA PRO A 272 12.17 10.37 -22.80
C PRO A 272 13.43 11.00 -22.20
N ARG A 273 14.61 10.61 -22.74
CA ARG A 273 15.90 11.13 -22.28
C ARG A 273 15.93 12.66 -22.26
N GLY A 274 16.40 13.22 -21.15
CA GLY A 274 16.51 14.68 -20.94
C GLY A 274 15.23 15.34 -20.41
N LYS A 275 14.12 14.64 -20.27
CA LYS A 275 12.93 15.15 -19.57
C LYS A 275 13.04 14.91 -18.07
N LYS A 276 12.67 15.92 -17.28
CA LYS A 276 12.61 15.84 -15.81
C LYS A 276 11.24 15.32 -15.37
N SER A 277 11.22 14.52 -14.32
CA SER A 277 9.99 14.07 -13.70
C SER A 277 9.33 15.21 -12.91
N GLY A 278 8.05 15.47 -13.24
CA GLY A 278 7.24 16.44 -12.52
C GLY A 278 6.96 16.03 -11.08
N LEU A 279 6.92 14.74 -10.78
CA LEU A 279 6.79 14.25 -9.41
C LEU A 279 8.00 14.62 -8.54
N ILE A 280 9.22 14.42 -9.07
CA ILE A 280 10.47 14.78 -8.35
C ILE A 280 10.53 16.30 -8.12
N GLU A 281 10.20 17.09 -9.14
CA GLU A 281 10.19 18.55 -9.01
C GLU A 281 9.12 19.02 -8.01
N ALA A 282 7.90 18.49 -8.09
CA ALA A 282 6.82 18.81 -7.16
C ALA A 282 7.20 18.47 -5.72
N ASN A 283 7.83 17.32 -5.48
CA ASN A 283 8.33 16.94 -4.17
C ASN A 283 9.33 17.95 -3.60
N THR A 284 10.22 18.48 -4.44
CA THR A 284 11.20 19.48 -4.02
C THR A 284 10.57 20.83 -3.72
N ILE A 285 9.64 21.29 -4.57
CA ILE A 285 9.07 22.64 -4.48
C ILE A 285 7.95 22.72 -3.42
N LEU A 286 7.11 21.68 -3.31
CA LEU A 286 5.87 21.73 -2.54
C LEU A 286 6.01 21.14 -1.13
N SER A 287 7.11 20.47 -0.80
CA SER A 287 7.32 19.82 0.51
C SER A 287 7.31 20.80 1.70
N SER A 288 7.53 22.08 1.46
CA SER A 288 7.45 23.13 2.48
C SER A 288 6.03 23.66 2.75
N ILE A 289 5.03 23.25 1.95
CA ILE A 289 3.63 23.69 2.11
C ILE A 289 2.96 22.74 3.10
N GLU A 290 2.65 23.21 4.30
CA GLU A 290 2.08 22.38 5.37
C GLU A 290 0.75 21.71 5.02
N ASP A 291 -0.05 22.32 4.14
CA ASP A 291 -1.35 21.80 3.71
C ASP A 291 -1.25 20.64 2.72
N ILE A 292 -0.08 20.39 2.15
CA ILE A 292 0.19 19.27 1.25
C ILE A 292 0.83 18.13 2.04
N GLY A 293 0.24 16.94 1.93
CA GLY A 293 0.77 15.73 2.56
C GLY A 293 1.77 15.00 1.64
N PHE A 294 2.94 14.65 2.17
CA PHE A 294 3.89 13.77 1.51
C PHE A 294 4.06 12.51 2.34
N VAL A 295 3.81 11.35 1.75
CA VAL A 295 4.00 10.04 2.38
C VAL A 295 4.94 9.21 1.53
N TYR A 296 6.03 8.77 2.16
CA TYR A 296 7.04 7.94 1.52
C TYR A 296 6.89 6.50 2.00
N PHE A 297 6.73 5.59 1.05
CA PHE A 297 6.70 4.16 1.31
C PHE A 297 8.09 3.57 1.14
N ALA A 298 8.44 2.64 2.02
CA ALA A 298 9.66 1.88 1.95
C ALA A 298 9.40 0.44 1.46
N GLU A 299 10.45 -0.34 1.25
CA GLU A 299 10.35 -1.75 0.83
C GLU A 299 9.57 -2.61 1.81
N GLN A 300 9.64 -2.33 3.11
CA GLN A 300 8.85 -3.00 4.15
C GLN A 300 7.33 -2.81 3.97
N ASP A 301 6.90 -1.76 3.24
CA ASP A 301 5.49 -1.52 2.91
C ASP A 301 5.02 -2.29 1.67
N VAL A 302 5.92 -3.01 0.97
CA VAL A 302 5.58 -3.76 -0.24
C VAL A 302 4.67 -4.94 0.12
N VAL A 303 3.47 -4.99 -0.41
CA VAL A 303 2.43 -6.00 -0.22
C VAL A 303 2.40 -6.93 -1.45
N ARG A 304 3.32 -7.91 -1.52
CA ARG A 304 3.44 -8.86 -2.66
C ARG A 304 3.48 -10.32 -2.20
N HIS A 305 3.18 -11.23 -3.11
CA HIS A 305 3.37 -12.66 -2.89
C HIS A 305 4.85 -12.97 -2.65
N SER A 306 5.17 -13.82 -1.67
CA SER A 306 6.56 -14.15 -1.28
C SER A 306 7.43 -14.65 -2.45
N LEU A 307 6.83 -15.43 -3.37
CA LEU A 307 7.53 -15.87 -4.58
C LEU A 307 7.88 -14.70 -5.52
N VAL A 308 6.99 -13.71 -5.64
CA VAL A 308 7.27 -12.54 -6.48
C VAL A 308 8.41 -11.70 -5.91
N GLN A 309 8.51 -11.55 -4.59
CA GLN A 309 9.65 -10.91 -3.93
C GLN A 309 10.96 -11.66 -4.26
N LYS A 310 10.97 -12.99 -4.12
CA LYS A 310 12.14 -13.82 -4.47
C LYS A 310 12.56 -13.68 -5.93
N ILE A 311 11.59 -13.58 -6.85
CA ILE A 311 11.87 -13.36 -8.27
C ILE A 311 12.56 -12.01 -8.49
N ILE A 312 12.04 -10.93 -7.87
CA ILE A 312 12.61 -9.59 -8.02
C ILE A 312 14.06 -9.57 -7.52
N VAL A 313 14.30 -10.04 -6.30
CA VAL A 313 15.65 -10.13 -5.72
C VAL A 313 16.61 -10.93 -6.60
N ALA A 314 16.14 -12.04 -7.18
CA ALA A 314 16.98 -12.85 -8.08
C ALA A 314 17.39 -12.09 -9.36
N TYR A 315 16.48 -11.28 -9.92
CA TYR A 315 16.80 -10.45 -11.09
C TYR A 315 17.72 -9.27 -10.74
N GLU A 316 17.52 -8.61 -9.59
CA GLU A 316 18.38 -7.53 -9.11
C GLU A 316 19.82 -8.01 -8.91
N HIS A 317 20.02 -9.12 -8.21
CA HIS A 317 21.35 -9.74 -8.07
C HIS A 317 21.99 -10.17 -9.41
N SER A 318 21.17 -10.57 -10.38
CA SER A 318 21.69 -10.90 -11.72
C SER A 318 22.16 -9.66 -12.47
N ALA A 319 21.49 -8.52 -12.30
CA ALA A 319 21.90 -7.26 -12.94
C ALA A 319 23.19 -6.69 -12.33
N GLU A 320 23.32 -6.75 -10.99
CA GLU A 320 24.55 -6.31 -10.29
C GLU A 320 25.79 -7.13 -10.65
N ASN A 321 25.62 -8.41 -11.03
CA ASN A 321 26.74 -9.27 -11.46
C ASN A 321 27.13 -9.09 -12.93
N LEU A 322 26.41 -8.24 -13.69
CA LEU A 322 26.68 -7.96 -15.10
C LEU A 322 27.31 -6.57 -15.34
N GLU A 323 27.42 -5.74 -14.30
CA GLU A 323 28.19 -4.48 -14.27
C GLU A 323 29.60 -4.72 -13.67
#